data_22f6f1ef1b31b7be59fbc8819bc0e40e
#
_entry.id   22f6f1ef1b31b7be59fbc8819bc0e40e
#
_cell.length_a   1.000
_cell.length_b   1.000
_cell.length_c   1.000
_cell.angle_alpha   90.00
_cell.angle_beta   90.00
_cell.angle_gamma   90.00
#
_symmetry.space_group_name_H-M   'P 1'
#
loop_
_entity.id
_entity.type
_entity.pdbx_description
1 polymer ?
#
loop_
_entity_poly.entity_id
_entity_poly.type
_entity_poly.pdbx_seq_one_letter_code
_entity_poly.pdbx_strand_id
1 'polypeptide(L)'
;MTNKEGFMFPQKSELRKIEISDISMELPNLKDIEESKSVAIGKWIADWIKTDLQSGKIKINGIIPSKADFAYRLGVSVGTIQNALRYIEDLGYVESKQCIGTLVRDYTKQA
;
A
#
# COMPACT_ATOMS: atom_id res chain seq x y z
N MET A 1 29.33 -13.67 4.63
CA MET A 1 28.99 -13.15 4.65
C MET A 1 28.69 -12.26 4.18
N THR A 2 28.50 -11.94 3.79
CA THR A 2 28.23 -11.19 3.50
C THR A 2 27.85 -10.15 3.73
N ASN A 3 27.95 -9.63 3.77
CA ASN A 3 27.60 -8.62 4.20
C ASN A 3 26.83 -7.77 3.53
N LYS A 4 26.19 -7.52 3.76
CA LYS A 4 25.33 -6.84 3.21
C LYS A 4 25.19 -5.52 3.75
N GLU A 5 25.99 -5.18 4.57
CA GLU A 5 25.95 -3.93 5.05
C GLU A 5 26.14 -3.03 3.94
N GLY A 6 25.62 -1.94 3.76
CA GLY A 6 25.73 -1.07 2.64
C GLY A 6 24.64 -1.23 1.61
N PHE A 7 23.89 -2.31 1.71
CA PHE A 7 22.80 -2.48 0.82
C PHE A 7 21.71 -1.49 1.11
N MET A 8 21.27 -0.82 0.06
CA MET A 8 20.19 0.14 0.17
C MET A 8 18.84 -0.48 -0.06
N PHE A 9 18.81 -1.71 -0.53
CA PHE A 9 17.57 -2.38 -0.90
C PHE A 9 17.20 -3.43 0.13
N PRO A 10 15.90 -3.64 0.36
CA PRO A 10 15.46 -4.68 1.27
C PRO A 10 15.94 -6.04 0.83
N GLN A 11 16.16 -6.92 1.78
CA GLN A 11 16.48 -8.30 1.47
C GLN A 11 15.27 -8.96 0.82
N LYS A 12 15.52 -9.95 -0.01
CA LYS A 12 14.45 -10.63 -0.70
C LYS A 12 13.42 -11.18 0.28
N SER A 13 13.87 -11.64 1.44
CA SER A 13 12.94 -12.19 2.43
C SER A 13 12.00 -11.13 3.00
N GLU A 14 12.34 -9.85 2.86
CA GLU A 14 11.49 -8.76 3.33
C GLU A 14 10.47 -8.32 2.29
N LEU A 15 10.68 -8.70 1.03
CA LEU A 15 9.82 -8.25 -0.06
C LEU A 15 8.68 -9.23 -0.26
N ARG A 16 7.84 -9.34 0.77
CA ARG A 16 6.71 -10.23 0.71
C ARG A 16 5.58 -9.60 -0.07
N LYS A 17 5.05 -10.35 -1.00
CA LYS A 17 3.90 -9.91 -1.76
C LYS A 17 2.64 -10.12 -0.95
N ILE A 18 1.88 -9.06 -0.77
CA ILE A 18 0.62 -9.13 -0.05
C ILE A 18 -0.47 -9.37 -1.06
N GLU A 19 -1.29 -10.40 -0.83
CA GLU A 19 -2.37 -10.72 -1.74
C GLU A 19 -3.61 -9.92 -1.41
N ILE A 20 -4.35 -9.54 -2.46
CA ILE A 20 -5.56 -8.77 -2.26
C ILE A 20 -6.56 -9.54 -1.38
N SER A 21 -6.56 -10.87 -1.48
CA SER A 21 -7.48 -11.69 -0.71
C SER A 21 -7.14 -11.71 0.78
N ASP A 22 -5.93 -11.27 1.15
CA ASP A 22 -5.54 -11.21 2.55
C ASP A 22 -6.08 -9.96 3.26
N ILE A 23 -6.63 -9.03 2.51
CA ILE A 23 -7.19 -7.83 3.11
C ILE A 23 -8.60 -8.13 3.56
N SER A 24 -8.79 -8.22 4.87
CA SER A 24 -10.09 -8.57 5.43
C SER A 24 -10.93 -7.36 5.80
N MET A 25 -10.38 -6.18 5.60
CA MET A 25 -11.07 -4.94 5.90
C MET A 25 -12.28 -4.77 4.99
N GLU A 26 -13.35 -4.24 5.54
CA GLU A 26 -14.56 -3.98 4.77
C GLU A 26 -14.27 -2.96 3.67
N LEU A 27 -14.83 -3.18 2.49
CA LEU A 27 -14.59 -2.28 1.37
C LEU A 27 -15.19 -0.90 1.65
N PRO A 28 -14.56 0.16 1.14
CA PRO A 28 -15.09 1.49 1.36
C PRO A 28 -16.40 1.71 0.62
N ASN A 29 -17.27 2.52 1.21
CA ASN A 29 -18.49 2.92 0.55
C ASN A 29 -18.18 4.13 -0.32
N LEU A 30 -18.23 3.94 -1.64
CA LEU A 30 -17.88 5.00 -2.59
C LEU A 30 -19.09 5.72 -3.14
N LYS A 31 -20.28 5.45 -2.59
CA LYS A 31 -21.50 6.12 -3.02
C LYS A 31 -21.70 7.36 -2.16
N ASP A 32 -22.15 8.42 -2.79
CA ASP A 32 -22.56 9.64 -2.10
C ASP A 32 -21.47 10.24 -1.23
N ILE A 33 -20.21 10.06 -1.66
CA ILE A 33 -19.09 10.67 -0.95
C ILE A 33 -18.84 12.06 -1.50
N GLU A 34 -18.37 12.95 -0.62
CA GLU A 34 -18.08 14.32 -1.04
C GLU A 34 -16.66 14.44 -1.60
N GLU A 35 -15.76 13.62 -1.10
CA GLU A 35 -14.39 13.64 -1.60
C GLU A 35 -14.27 12.77 -2.83
N SER A 36 -13.17 12.90 -3.55
CA SER A 36 -12.96 12.10 -4.74
C SER A 36 -12.80 10.62 -4.36
N LYS A 37 -13.10 9.75 -5.32
CA LYS A 37 -12.94 8.31 -5.09
C LYS A 37 -11.48 7.99 -4.80
N SER A 38 -10.55 8.68 -5.46
CA SER A 38 -9.13 8.44 -5.22
C SER A 38 -8.74 8.72 -3.78
N VAL A 39 -9.23 9.82 -3.21
CA VAL A 39 -8.93 10.15 -1.84
C VAL A 39 -9.57 9.15 -0.88
N ALA A 40 -10.83 8.81 -1.14
CA ALA A 40 -11.52 7.84 -0.28
C ALA A 40 -10.82 6.49 -0.28
N ILE A 41 -10.40 6.03 -1.46
CA ILE A 41 -9.69 4.76 -1.58
C ILE A 41 -8.32 4.86 -0.93
N GLY A 42 -7.62 5.98 -1.14
CA GLY A 42 -6.33 6.19 -0.49
C GLY A 42 -6.44 6.10 1.02
N LYS A 43 -7.45 6.75 1.59
CA LYS A 43 -7.67 6.68 3.04
C LYS A 43 -7.95 5.26 3.49
N TRP A 44 -8.71 4.52 2.71
CA TRP A 44 -9.02 3.13 3.05
C TRP A 44 -7.76 2.28 3.03
N ILE A 45 -6.91 2.44 2.01
CA ILE A 45 -5.67 1.68 1.94
C ILE A 45 -4.75 2.07 3.09
N ALA A 46 -4.67 3.36 3.42
CA ALA A 46 -3.84 3.82 4.54
C ALA A 46 -4.34 3.22 5.86
N ASP A 47 -5.65 3.16 6.05
CA ASP A 47 -6.21 2.54 7.26
C ASP A 47 -5.85 1.07 7.33
N TRP A 48 -5.94 0.38 6.21
CA TRP A 48 -5.54 -1.03 6.16
C TRP A 48 -4.08 -1.19 6.54
N ILE A 49 -3.21 -0.35 5.97
CA ILE A 49 -1.78 -0.44 6.26
C ILE A 49 -1.53 -0.19 7.74
N LYS A 50 -2.14 0.84 8.31
CA LYS A 50 -1.97 1.12 9.73
C LYS A 50 -2.41 -0.04 10.60
N THR A 51 -3.58 -0.58 10.30
CA THR A 51 -4.16 -1.65 11.11
C THR A 51 -3.29 -2.89 11.05
N ASP A 52 -2.89 -3.29 9.86
CA ASP A 52 -2.17 -4.54 9.70
C ASP A 52 -0.70 -4.42 10.09
N LEU A 53 -0.10 -3.24 10.00
CA LEU A 53 1.24 -3.03 10.55
C LEU A 53 1.21 -3.14 12.07
N GLN A 54 0.21 -2.55 12.71
CA GLN A 54 0.12 -2.57 14.17
C GLN A 54 -0.11 -3.98 14.69
N SER A 55 -0.87 -4.77 13.97
CA SER A 55 -1.14 -6.15 14.39
C SER A 55 -0.03 -7.11 13.99
N GLY A 56 0.92 -6.67 13.19
CA GLY A 56 1.99 -7.54 12.72
C GLY A 56 1.62 -8.39 11.53
N LYS A 57 0.43 -8.21 10.97
CA LYS A 57 0.00 -9.01 9.84
C LYS A 57 0.79 -8.70 8.58
N ILE A 58 1.17 -7.43 8.41
CA ILE A 58 2.06 -7.04 7.33
C ILE A 58 3.27 -6.34 7.92
N LYS A 59 4.30 -6.19 7.11
CA LYS A 59 5.55 -5.62 7.57
C LYS A 59 6.01 -4.51 6.66
N ILE A 60 6.88 -3.66 7.18
CA ILE A 60 7.56 -2.65 6.37
C ILE A 60 8.26 -3.37 5.22
N ASN A 61 8.24 -2.78 4.05
CA ASN A 61 8.80 -3.31 2.80
C ASN A 61 7.97 -4.44 2.20
N GLY A 62 6.79 -4.73 2.75
CA GLY A 62 5.87 -5.61 2.06
C GLY A 62 5.39 -4.97 0.77
N ILE A 63 5.17 -5.78 -0.26
CA ILE A 63 4.68 -5.29 -1.56
C ILE A 63 3.17 -5.39 -1.56
N ILE A 64 2.49 -4.25 -1.70
CA ILE A 64 1.03 -4.26 -1.67
C ILE A 64 0.49 -4.82 -2.99
N PRO A 65 -0.79 -5.20 -3.02
CA PRO A 65 -1.38 -5.73 -4.26
C PRO A 65 -1.26 -4.73 -5.40
N SER A 66 -1.30 -5.24 -6.62
CA SER A 66 -1.12 -4.42 -7.81
C SER A 66 -2.30 -3.46 -7.98
N LYS A 67 -2.05 -2.42 -8.78
CA LYS A 67 -3.12 -1.47 -9.09
C LYS A 67 -4.31 -2.17 -9.75
N ALA A 68 -4.01 -3.14 -10.62
CA ALA A 68 -5.06 -3.87 -11.30
C ALA A 68 -5.90 -4.69 -10.32
N ASP A 69 -5.25 -5.30 -9.33
CA ASP A 69 -5.96 -6.08 -8.32
C ASP A 69 -6.89 -5.18 -7.50
N PHE A 70 -6.38 -4.03 -7.06
CA PHE A 70 -7.21 -3.09 -6.32
C PHE A 70 -8.35 -2.57 -7.18
N ALA A 71 -8.07 -2.25 -8.44
CA ALA A 71 -9.10 -1.73 -9.33
C ALA A 71 -10.23 -2.74 -9.50
N TYR A 72 -9.87 -4.00 -9.69
CA TYR A 72 -10.85 -5.06 -9.85
C TYR A 72 -11.67 -5.22 -8.57
N ARG A 73 -11.00 -5.29 -7.42
CA ARG A 73 -11.68 -5.52 -6.15
C ARG A 73 -12.62 -4.37 -5.80
N LEU A 74 -12.22 -3.15 -6.09
CA LEU A 74 -12.98 -1.97 -5.71
C LEU A 74 -13.92 -1.47 -6.80
N GLY A 75 -13.84 -2.06 -7.99
CA GLY A 75 -14.74 -1.68 -9.08
C GLY A 75 -14.47 -0.30 -9.65
N VAL A 76 -13.22 0.09 -9.73
CA VAL A 76 -12.82 1.40 -10.26
C VAL A 76 -11.73 1.21 -11.30
N SER A 77 -11.35 2.30 -11.95
CA SER A 77 -10.29 2.25 -12.96
C SER A 77 -8.92 2.17 -12.30
N VAL A 78 -7.95 1.67 -13.06
CA VAL A 78 -6.56 1.62 -12.59
C VAL A 78 -6.04 3.04 -12.32
N GLY A 79 -6.47 4.01 -13.14
CA GLY A 79 -6.07 5.39 -12.92
C GLY A 79 -6.52 5.93 -11.57
N THR A 80 -7.73 5.55 -11.15
CA THR A 80 -8.22 5.94 -9.83
C THR A 80 -7.33 5.37 -8.73
N ILE A 81 -6.92 4.10 -8.87
CA ILE A 81 -6.02 3.50 -7.90
C ILE A 81 -4.66 4.19 -7.93
N GLN A 82 -4.15 4.50 -9.11
CA GLN A 82 -2.87 5.18 -9.20
C GLN A 82 -2.89 6.51 -8.45
N ASN A 83 -3.98 7.27 -8.61
CA ASN A 83 -4.12 8.54 -7.89
C ASN A 83 -4.24 8.32 -6.39
N ALA A 84 -4.95 7.26 -5.98
CA ALA A 84 -5.08 6.93 -4.57
C ALA A 84 -3.72 6.60 -3.95
N LEU A 85 -2.91 5.82 -4.66
CA LEU A 85 -1.59 5.44 -4.15
C LEU A 85 -0.66 6.64 -4.11
N ARG A 86 -0.75 7.54 -5.11
CA ARG A 86 0.06 8.76 -5.08
C ARG A 86 -0.29 9.61 -3.87
N TYR A 87 -1.57 9.68 -3.55
CA TYR A 87 -2.03 10.44 -2.39
C TYR A 87 -1.41 9.90 -1.10
N ILE A 88 -1.44 8.59 -0.89
CA ILE A 88 -0.89 8.03 0.34
C ILE A 88 0.63 7.91 0.30
N GLU A 89 1.22 7.89 -0.87
CA GLU A 89 2.68 7.97 -0.98
C GLU A 89 3.17 9.33 -0.47
N ASP A 90 2.45 10.38 -0.81
CA ASP A 90 2.79 11.71 -0.31
C ASP A 90 2.66 11.79 1.20
N LEU A 91 1.80 10.96 1.79
CA LEU A 91 1.63 10.92 3.23
C LEU A 91 2.59 9.97 3.94
N GLY A 92 3.42 9.25 3.18
CA GLY A 92 4.44 8.40 3.77
C GLY A 92 4.06 6.96 4.02
N TYR A 93 2.88 6.51 3.57
CA TYR A 93 2.45 5.14 3.81
C TYR A 93 3.08 4.14 2.88
N VAL A 94 3.39 4.54 1.67
CA VAL A 94 3.95 3.64 0.66
C VAL A 94 5.01 4.35 -0.14
N GLU A 95 5.78 3.57 -0.90
CA GLU A 95 6.77 4.10 -1.81
C GLU A 95 6.84 3.20 -3.03
N SER A 96 6.73 3.78 -4.22
CA SER A 96 6.87 3.03 -5.46
C SER A 96 8.33 2.78 -5.76
N LYS A 97 8.67 1.55 -6.07
CA LYS A 97 10.03 1.17 -6.47
C LYS A 97 9.97 0.53 -7.84
N GLN A 98 10.75 1.06 -8.77
CA GLN A 98 10.79 0.54 -10.12
C GLN A 98 11.19 -0.94 -10.11
N CYS A 99 10.49 -1.75 -10.88
CA CYS A 99 10.76 -3.18 -11.04
C CYS A 99 10.47 -4.01 -9.80
N ILE A 100 9.95 -3.41 -8.72
CA ILE A 100 9.60 -4.16 -7.52
C ILE A 100 8.11 -4.05 -7.25
N GLY A 101 7.60 -2.83 -7.20
CA GLY A 101 6.20 -2.57 -6.89
C GLY A 101 6.08 -1.47 -5.88
N THR A 102 4.97 -1.43 -5.18
CA THR A 102 4.70 -0.41 -4.18
C THR A 102 4.89 -1.03 -2.80
N LEU A 103 5.80 -0.45 -2.03
CA LEU A 103 6.22 -1.00 -0.74
C LEU A 103 5.57 -0.27 0.41
N VAL A 104 5.24 -1.01 1.46
CA VAL A 104 4.76 -0.45 2.71
C VAL A 104 5.91 0.27 3.40
N ARG A 105 5.68 1.50 3.83
CA ARG A 105 6.68 2.30 4.52
C ARG A 105 6.25 2.61 5.94
N ASP A 106 7.20 3.04 6.75
CA ASP A 106 6.93 3.39 8.13
C ASP A 106 6.41 4.82 8.17
N TYR A 107 5.10 4.97 8.16
CA TYR A 107 4.47 6.29 8.11
C TYR A 107 4.73 7.09 9.38
N THR A 108 5.13 6.44 10.47
CA THR A 108 5.42 7.16 11.71
C THR A 108 6.72 7.93 11.64
N LYS A 109 7.53 7.67 10.63
CA LYS A 109 8.81 8.35 10.46
C LYS A 109 8.71 9.61 9.61
N GLN A 110 7.52 9.91 9.12
CA GLN A 110 7.33 11.11 8.33
C GLN A 110 7.42 12.34 9.21
N ALA A 111 8.24 13.28 8.79
CA ALA A 111 8.42 14.49 9.56
C ALA A 111 7.38 15.53 9.22
#